data_ccd9fb4245861db12ed0933c34bd52c2
#
_entry.id   ccd9fb4245861db12ed0933c34bd52c2
#
_cell.length_a   1.000
_cell.length_b   1.000
_cell.length_c   1.000
_cell.angle_alpha   90.00
_cell.angle_beta   90.00
_cell.angle_gamma   90.00
#
_symmetry.space_group_name_H-M   'P 1'
#
loop_
_entity.id
_entity.type
_entity.pdbx_description
1 polymer ?
#
loop_
_entity_poly.entity_id
_entity_poly.type
_entity_poly.pdbx_seq_one_letter_code
_entity_poly.pdbx_strand_id
1 'polypeptide(L)'
;QNATWKDSMNDNNVMIVTIARSASENGSYNPGTAGVDPTQNLNQTDPLGLSDDERDLINAAVTAKAANGGKVIVLLNNVSAMEVQEIEDNVGVDAILQVGLPGGYGFYGVADILSGAVSPSGHLTDTYAVKNASAPSAQNFGDLQWANANPDISMNDAIVEAENIYIGYKYYETRYFDTVMGQGNAASTVGSSTGSAWNYDDEVTYPFGYGLSYTTFEQTLDNLNVDLENETVTANVTVKNTGSVAGKDVVQLYVSLPYTDYDKEHGVEKAAIQLLDYGKTAELAPGASETVTITADMQNMASWDSTADNAAGTKGCYILDAGDYWFTIGNGAHEAVNNVLAAEGQSVDGSADKAKSWTLDSFDDTTFATTKNGTAVENQLADMDINSWLPGTATYMTRSDWEGTFPKTYKNLTASDEMLDILD
;
A
#
# COMPACT_ATOMS: atom_id res chain seq x y z
N GLN A 1 31.67 10.84 -18.23
CA GLN A 1 30.69 11.94 -17.97
C GLN A 1 31.41 13.28 -18.17
N ASN A 2 30.86 14.17 -18.98
CA ASN A 2 31.41 15.50 -19.17
C ASN A 2 31.15 16.37 -17.94
N ALA A 3 32.19 17.00 -17.38
CA ALA A 3 32.09 17.89 -16.23
C ALA A 3 31.16 19.12 -16.44
N THR A 4 30.83 19.41 -17.69
CA THR A 4 30.03 20.56 -18.11
C THR A 4 28.59 20.61 -17.54
N TRP A 5 27.95 19.47 -17.20
CA TRP A 5 26.62 19.48 -16.61
C TRP A 5 26.64 19.98 -15.16
N LYS A 6 27.69 19.68 -14.39
CA LYS A 6 27.84 20.20 -13.02
C LYS A 6 28.05 21.71 -13.03
N ASP A 7 28.79 22.22 -14.01
CA ASP A 7 29.03 23.66 -14.14
C ASP A 7 27.75 24.43 -14.48
N SER A 8 26.84 23.84 -15.29
CA SER A 8 25.56 24.49 -15.64
C SER A 8 24.62 24.66 -14.46
N MET A 9 24.74 23.86 -13.41
CA MET A 9 23.93 24.02 -12.19
C MET A 9 24.23 25.32 -11.46
N ASN A 10 25.45 25.83 -11.59
CA ASN A 10 25.86 27.08 -10.92
C ASN A 10 25.20 28.32 -11.51
N ASP A 11 24.65 28.23 -12.71
CA ASP A 11 24.00 29.35 -13.40
C ASP A 11 22.48 29.36 -13.25
N ASN A 12 21.90 28.40 -12.49
CA ASN A 12 20.48 28.25 -12.39
C ASN A 12 19.97 28.28 -10.93
N ASN A 13 18.78 28.85 -10.74
CA ASN A 13 18.15 28.97 -9.43
C ASN A 13 17.22 27.78 -9.11
N VAL A 14 16.90 26.93 -10.10
CA VAL A 14 16.11 25.73 -9.91
C VAL A 14 16.82 24.56 -10.60
N MET A 15 17.17 23.56 -9.83
CA MET A 15 17.72 22.30 -10.31
C MET A 15 16.68 21.23 -10.21
N ILE A 16 16.37 20.60 -11.33
CA ILE A 16 15.43 19.48 -11.40
C ILE A 16 16.25 18.21 -11.69
N VAL A 17 16.22 17.29 -10.76
CA VAL A 17 16.88 15.98 -10.86
C VAL A 17 15.82 14.93 -11.17
N THR A 18 15.93 14.27 -12.29
CA THR A 18 14.99 13.19 -12.66
C THR A 18 15.63 11.84 -12.39
N ILE A 19 14.96 11.07 -11.54
CA ILE A 19 15.26 9.68 -11.26
C ILE A 19 14.25 8.83 -12.04
N ALA A 20 14.73 7.92 -12.88
CA ALA A 20 13.88 7.08 -13.69
C ALA A 20 14.17 5.60 -13.45
N ARG A 21 13.13 4.79 -13.51
CA ARG A 21 13.22 3.33 -13.57
C ARG A 21 12.46 2.85 -14.79
N SER A 22 13.04 1.89 -15.51
CA SER A 22 12.31 1.24 -16.58
C SER A 22 11.20 0.40 -15.98
N ALA A 23 9.98 0.58 -16.51
CA ALA A 23 8.92 -0.37 -16.33
C ALA A 23 8.92 -1.25 -17.58
N SER A 24 9.36 -2.49 -17.48
CA SER A 24 9.31 -3.43 -18.60
C SER A 24 8.46 -4.63 -18.22
N GLU A 25 7.61 -5.02 -19.12
CA GLU A 25 6.97 -6.32 -19.11
C GLU A 25 8.05 -7.40 -19.11
N ASN A 26 7.87 -8.45 -18.32
CA ASN A 26 8.83 -9.54 -18.10
C ASN A 26 10.15 -9.15 -17.38
N GLY A 27 10.20 -8.00 -16.73
CA GLY A 27 11.32 -7.65 -15.86
C GLY A 27 11.04 -8.10 -14.42
N SER A 28 11.86 -8.99 -13.87
CA SER A 28 11.74 -9.39 -12.46
C SER A 28 12.38 -8.34 -11.56
N TYR A 29 11.62 -7.85 -10.60
CA TYR A 29 12.13 -7.08 -9.48
C TYR A 29 12.56 -8.04 -8.38
N ASN A 30 13.77 -7.89 -7.86
CA ASN A 30 14.34 -8.72 -6.80
C ASN A 30 14.70 -7.82 -5.60
N PRO A 31 13.79 -7.68 -4.61
CA PRO A 31 14.03 -6.81 -3.47
C PRO A 31 15.28 -7.18 -2.69
N GLY A 32 16.00 -6.16 -2.17
CA GLY A 32 17.21 -6.35 -1.38
C GLY A 32 18.41 -6.92 -2.15
N THR A 33 18.36 -6.95 -3.47
CA THR A 33 19.50 -7.35 -4.32
C THR A 33 20.11 -6.14 -5.01
N ALA A 34 21.41 -6.19 -5.27
CA ALA A 34 22.05 -5.17 -6.09
C ALA A 34 21.43 -5.14 -7.50
N GLY A 35 21.11 -3.96 -8.00
CA GLY A 35 20.55 -3.78 -9.35
C GLY A 35 21.44 -4.46 -10.41
N VAL A 36 20.85 -5.26 -11.27
CA VAL A 36 21.54 -6.20 -12.15
C VAL A 36 21.64 -5.70 -13.58
N ASP A 37 21.70 -4.41 -13.82
CA ASP A 37 22.11 -3.98 -15.16
C ASP A 37 23.65 -3.89 -15.20
N PRO A 38 24.35 -4.88 -15.79
CA PRO A 38 25.79 -4.88 -15.83
C PRO A 38 26.38 -3.76 -16.70
N THR A 39 25.54 -3.05 -17.46
CA THR A 39 25.92 -1.90 -18.29
C THR A 39 25.85 -0.57 -17.53
N GLN A 40 25.13 -0.56 -16.42
CA GLN A 40 24.96 0.62 -15.57
C GLN A 40 25.64 0.36 -14.23
N ASN A 41 26.82 0.51 -14.03
CA ASN A 41 27.57 0.29 -12.77
C ASN A 41 26.82 0.88 -11.53
N LEU A 42 25.66 0.26 -11.24
CA LEU A 42 24.71 0.70 -10.22
C LEU A 42 25.12 0.06 -8.89
N ASN A 43 25.84 0.81 -8.09
CA ASN A 43 26.12 0.40 -6.72
C ASN A 43 24.86 0.64 -5.86
N GLN A 44 23.87 -0.23 -6.03
CA GLN A 44 22.58 -0.21 -5.34
C GLN A 44 22.47 -1.41 -4.42
N THR A 45 21.79 -1.26 -3.32
CA THR A 45 21.41 -2.36 -2.43
C THR A 45 20.03 -2.94 -2.77
N ASP A 46 19.26 -2.22 -3.58
CA ASP A 46 17.94 -2.60 -4.09
C ASP A 46 17.73 -1.96 -5.47
N PRO A 47 17.12 -2.64 -6.46
CA PRO A 47 16.85 -2.09 -7.78
C PRO A 47 15.99 -0.81 -7.77
N LEU A 48 15.16 -0.63 -6.73
CA LEU A 48 14.35 0.58 -6.50
C LEU A 48 14.99 1.55 -5.49
N GLY A 49 16.19 1.25 -4.99
CA GLY A 49 17.02 2.19 -4.22
C GLY A 49 17.80 3.15 -5.13
N LEU A 50 18.45 4.15 -4.55
CA LEU A 50 19.33 5.05 -5.30
C LEU A 50 20.65 4.37 -5.68
N SER A 51 21.15 4.65 -6.89
CA SER A 51 22.51 4.37 -7.29
C SER A 51 23.48 5.46 -6.81
N ASP A 52 24.78 5.15 -6.81
CA ASP A 52 25.81 6.13 -6.49
C ASP A 52 25.78 7.33 -7.45
N ASP A 53 25.54 7.08 -8.75
CA ASP A 53 25.46 8.14 -9.75
C ASP A 53 24.25 9.07 -9.49
N GLU A 54 23.11 8.54 -9.03
CA GLU A 54 21.93 9.32 -8.66
C GLU A 54 22.18 10.12 -7.38
N ARG A 55 22.82 9.53 -6.37
CA ARG A 55 23.27 10.25 -5.16
C ARG A 55 24.21 11.38 -5.51
N ASP A 56 25.20 11.13 -6.39
CA ASP A 56 26.13 12.16 -6.84
C ASP A 56 25.42 13.29 -7.59
N LEU A 57 24.41 13.00 -8.39
CA LEU A 57 23.62 13.98 -9.12
C LEU A 57 22.81 14.86 -8.16
N ILE A 58 22.11 14.27 -7.19
CA ILE A 58 21.37 15.00 -6.16
C ILE A 58 22.32 15.87 -5.33
N ASN A 59 23.43 15.30 -4.86
CA ASN A 59 24.41 16.03 -4.05
C ASN A 59 25.07 17.18 -4.82
N ALA A 60 25.29 17.05 -6.13
CA ALA A 60 25.80 18.13 -6.96
C ALA A 60 24.78 19.28 -7.07
N ALA A 61 23.49 18.97 -7.23
CA ALA A 61 22.40 19.95 -7.25
C ALA A 61 22.29 20.69 -5.90
N VAL A 62 22.33 19.95 -4.78
CA VAL A 62 22.31 20.51 -3.42
C VAL A 62 23.53 21.42 -3.17
N THR A 63 24.72 21.02 -3.65
CA THR A 63 25.94 21.84 -3.54
C THR A 63 25.80 23.15 -4.32
N ALA A 64 25.28 23.09 -5.55
CA ALA A 64 25.04 24.28 -6.37
C ALA A 64 24.01 25.21 -5.72
N LYS A 65 22.93 24.66 -5.17
CA LYS A 65 21.94 25.43 -4.37
C LYS A 65 22.58 26.14 -3.20
N ALA A 66 23.43 25.46 -2.43
CA ALA A 66 24.09 26.04 -1.27
C ALA A 66 25.01 27.23 -1.66
N ALA A 67 25.60 27.18 -2.85
CA ALA A 67 26.47 28.24 -3.37
C ALA A 67 25.67 29.46 -3.91
N ASN A 68 24.53 29.22 -4.59
CA ASN A 68 23.84 30.24 -5.39
C ASN A 68 22.46 30.63 -4.84
N GLY A 69 21.96 29.95 -3.83
CA GLY A 69 20.56 29.96 -3.46
C GLY A 69 19.72 29.14 -4.47
N GLY A 70 18.41 29.05 -4.26
CA GLY A 70 17.52 28.38 -5.19
C GLY A 70 16.85 27.14 -4.64
N LYS A 71 16.40 26.25 -5.54
CA LYS A 71 15.60 25.07 -5.22
C LYS A 71 16.15 23.82 -5.90
N VAL A 72 16.06 22.69 -5.19
CA VAL A 72 16.32 21.35 -5.74
C VAL A 72 15.02 20.55 -5.68
N ILE A 73 14.57 20.07 -6.82
CA ILE A 73 13.36 19.29 -6.99
C ILE A 73 13.75 17.94 -7.57
N VAL A 74 13.34 16.85 -6.94
CA VAL A 74 13.54 15.49 -7.46
C VAL A 74 12.24 15.03 -8.10
N LEU A 75 12.30 14.64 -9.38
CA LEU A 75 11.20 14.02 -10.11
C LEU A 75 11.41 12.52 -10.15
N LEU A 76 10.43 11.76 -9.67
CA LEU A 76 10.42 10.31 -9.77
C LEU A 76 9.60 9.92 -11.01
N ASN A 77 10.28 9.54 -12.08
CA ASN A 77 9.67 9.10 -13.34
C ASN A 77 9.66 7.58 -13.41
N ASN A 78 8.80 6.98 -12.62
CA ASN A 78 8.61 5.54 -12.52
C ASN A 78 7.21 5.20 -12.05
N VAL A 79 6.83 3.91 -12.03
CA VAL A 79 5.55 3.40 -11.54
C VAL A 79 5.68 2.59 -10.26
N SER A 80 6.90 2.19 -9.89
CA SER A 80 7.15 1.39 -8.70
C SER A 80 7.49 2.27 -7.50
N ALA A 81 7.10 1.85 -6.29
CA ALA A 81 7.48 2.53 -5.07
C ALA A 81 8.98 2.39 -4.81
N MET A 82 9.73 3.47 -4.99
CA MET A 82 11.18 3.53 -4.73
C MET A 82 11.47 3.70 -3.24
N GLU A 83 12.64 3.21 -2.81
CA GLU A 83 13.22 3.57 -1.51
C GLU A 83 13.71 5.03 -1.57
N VAL A 84 12.91 5.97 -1.05
CA VAL A 84 13.15 7.41 -1.17
C VAL A 84 13.60 8.08 0.13
N GLN A 85 13.78 7.31 1.20
CA GLN A 85 14.18 7.85 2.51
C GLN A 85 15.46 8.69 2.43
N GLU A 86 16.46 8.27 1.65
CA GLU A 86 17.69 9.04 1.48
C GLU A 86 17.47 10.41 0.82
N ILE A 87 16.42 10.56 0.00
CA ILE A 87 16.06 11.85 -0.64
C ILE A 87 15.34 12.71 0.38
N GLU A 88 14.42 12.14 1.15
CA GLU A 88 13.66 12.84 2.21
C GLU A 88 14.58 13.37 3.30
N ASP A 89 15.55 12.59 3.74
CA ASP A 89 16.53 12.98 4.76
C ASP A 89 17.50 14.06 4.28
N ASN A 90 17.58 14.29 2.97
CA ASN A 90 18.49 15.29 2.40
C ASN A 90 17.90 16.69 2.52
N VAL A 91 18.24 17.41 3.59
CA VAL A 91 17.77 18.78 3.88
C VAL A 91 18.05 19.81 2.76
N GLY A 92 18.84 19.43 1.77
CA GLY A 92 19.10 20.25 0.59
C GLY A 92 18.08 20.08 -0.52
N VAL A 93 17.28 19.04 -0.51
CA VAL A 93 16.15 18.80 -1.42
C VAL A 93 14.93 19.58 -0.91
N ASP A 94 14.26 20.31 -1.79
CA ASP A 94 13.10 21.14 -1.42
C ASP A 94 11.76 20.44 -1.72
N ALA A 95 11.73 19.53 -2.70
CA ALA A 95 10.51 18.80 -3.06
C ALA A 95 10.84 17.50 -3.79
N ILE A 96 9.97 16.51 -3.59
CA ILE A 96 9.90 15.26 -4.36
C ILE A 96 8.56 15.24 -5.07
N LEU A 97 8.56 14.96 -6.38
CA LEU A 97 7.35 14.87 -7.18
C LEU A 97 7.32 13.53 -7.91
N GLN A 98 6.38 12.66 -7.54
CA GLN A 98 6.08 11.43 -8.24
C GLN A 98 5.26 11.75 -9.49
N VAL A 99 5.81 11.52 -10.67
CA VAL A 99 5.16 11.85 -11.95
C VAL A 99 4.69 10.62 -12.72
N GLY A 100 5.03 9.42 -12.28
CA GLY A 100 4.68 8.19 -12.96
C GLY A 100 5.34 8.09 -14.35
N LEU A 101 4.60 7.58 -15.32
CA LEU A 101 5.00 7.51 -16.73
C LEU A 101 4.13 8.45 -17.57
N PRO A 102 4.40 9.75 -17.56
CA PRO A 102 3.53 10.76 -18.17
C PRO A 102 3.56 10.73 -19.70
N GLY A 103 4.51 10.01 -20.31
CA GLY A 103 4.71 10.03 -21.77
C GLY A 103 5.09 11.42 -22.28
N GLY A 104 5.09 11.58 -23.59
CA GLY A 104 5.55 12.84 -24.21
C GLY A 104 4.68 14.06 -23.89
N TYR A 105 3.38 13.88 -23.74
CA TYR A 105 2.45 14.98 -23.49
C TYR A 105 2.19 15.26 -22.01
N GLY A 106 2.27 14.25 -21.15
CA GLY A 106 2.01 14.43 -19.71
C GLY A 106 3.03 15.33 -19.02
N PHE A 107 4.21 15.50 -19.57
CA PHE A 107 5.20 16.47 -19.05
C PHE A 107 4.75 17.94 -19.15
N TYR A 108 3.77 18.28 -19.99
CA TYR A 108 3.14 19.61 -19.90
C TYR A 108 2.42 19.82 -18.57
N GLY A 109 1.71 18.79 -18.06
CA GLY A 109 1.09 18.85 -16.74
C GLY A 109 2.13 18.94 -15.60
N VAL A 110 3.26 18.24 -15.74
CA VAL A 110 4.40 18.39 -14.79
C VAL A 110 4.90 19.84 -14.79
N ALA A 111 5.05 20.46 -15.96
CA ALA A 111 5.48 21.86 -16.08
C ALA A 111 4.45 22.82 -15.46
N ASP A 112 3.15 22.57 -15.63
CA ASP A 112 2.07 23.35 -15.02
C ASP A 112 2.12 23.29 -13.48
N ILE A 113 2.40 22.11 -12.92
CA ILE A 113 2.61 21.95 -11.46
C ILE A 113 3.88 22.71 -11.03
N LEU A 114 5.02 22.48 -11.67
CA LEU A 114 6.28 23.12 -11.31
C LEU A 114 6.25 24.65 -11.41
N SER A 115 5.48 25.18 -12.35
CA SER A 115 5.27 26.64 -12.51
C SER A 115 4.25 27.23 -11.54
N GLY A 116 3.49 26.40 -10.83
CA GLY A 116 2.38 26.82 -9.98
C GLY A 116 1.10 27.18 -10.73
N ALA A 117 1.02 26.90 -12.03
CA ALA A 117 -0.20 27.11 -12.82
C ALA A 117 -1.33 26.16 -12.40
N VAL A 118 -0.98 24.97 -11.92
CA VAL A 118 -1.90 23.98 -11.38
C VAL A 118 -1.40 23.52 -10.01
N SER A 119 -2.29 23.50 -9.02
CA SER A 119 -2.00 22.89 -7.72
C SER A 119 -2.07 21.36 -7.81
N PRO A 120 -1.04 20.63 -7.35
CA PRO A 120 -1.08 19.17 -7.35
C PRO A 120 -2.22 18.65 -6.47
N SER A 121 -2.83 17.54 -6.87
CA SER A 121 -3.93 16.88 -6.17
C SER A 121 -3.93 15.36 -6.40
N GLY A 122 -2.78 14.81 -6.72
CA GLY A 122 -2.52 13.38 -6.79
C GLY A 122 -2.13 12.83 -5.42
N HIS A 123 -2.41 11.53 -5.22
CA HIS A 123 -2.04 10.80 -4.01
C HIS A 123 -1.30 9.52 -4.41
N LEU A 124 -0.41 9.06 -3.56
CA LEU A 124 0.32 7.82 -3.77
C LEU A 124 -0.63 6.63 -3.75
N THR A 125 -0.46 5.73 -4.69
CA THR A 125 -1.25 4.49 -4.83
C THR A 125 -0.54 3.28 -4.23
N ASP A 126 0.57 3.50 -3.52
CA ASP A 126 1.35 2.48 -2.85
C ASP A 126 1.97 3.04 -1.55
N THR A 127 2.42 2.14 -0.68
CA THR A 127 3.25 2.48 0.48
C THR A 127 4.70 2.55 0.03
N TYR A 128 5.37 3.65 0.32
CA TYR A 128 6.79 3.83 0.07
C TYR A 128 7.56 3.39 1.31
N ALA A 129 8.07 2.17 1.28
CA ALA A 129 8.84 1.61 2.37
C ALA A 129 10.24 2.22 2.46
N VAL A 130 10.79 2.31 3.67
CA VAL A 130 12.21 2.66 3.90
C VAL A 130 13.11 1.60 3.25
N LYS A 131 12.71 0.32 3.38
CA LYS A 131 13.36 -0.83 2.74
C LYS A 131 12.32 -1.78 2.15
N ASN A 132 12.26 -1.86 0.83
CA ASN A 132 11.31 -2.75 0.14
C ASN A 132 11.48 -4.21 0.55
N ALA A 133 12.73 -4.63 0.80
CA ALA A 133 13.03 -6.00 1.24
C ALA A 133 12.43 -6.36 2.61
N SER A 134 11.94 -5.40 3.42
CA SER A 134 11.25 -5.68 4.69
C SER A 134 9.80 -6.08 4.51
N ALA A 135 9.20 -5.86 3.35
CA ALA A 135 7.82 -6.26 3.08
C ALA A 135 7.68 -7.80 3.06
N PRO A 136 6.59 -8.36 3.61
CA PRO A 136 6.34 -9.81 3.56
C PRO A 136 6.35 -10.36 2.13
N SER A 137 5.69 -9.68 1.20
CA SER A 137 5.67 -10.05 -0.22
C SER A 137 7.06 -10.11 -0.85
N ALA A 138 8.00 -9.25 -0.40
CA ALA A 138 9.36 -9.28 -0.87
C ALA A 138 10.13 -10.53 -0.42
N GLN A 139 9.78 -11.11 0.72
CA GLN A 139 10.43 -12.32 1.26
C GLN A 139 10.10 -13.56 0.44
N ASN A 140 8.90 -13.60 -0.14
CA ASN A 140 8.43 -14.71 -0.96
C ASN A 140 8.48 -14.41 -2.45
N PHE A 141 9.05 -13.26 -2.82
CA PHE A 141 9.13 -12.84 -4.21
C PHE A 141 10.05 -13.75 -5.04
N GLY A 142 9.60 -14.06 -6.24
CA GLY A 142 10.32 -14.85 -7.21
C GLY A 142 9.65 -16.19 -7.49
N ASP A 143 10.09 -16.81 -8.58
CA ASP A 143 9.53 -18.07 -9.05
C ASP A 143 9.99 -19.22 -8.16
N LEU A 144 9.04 -20.01 -7.69
CA LEU A 144 9.30 -21.31 -7.12
C LEU A 144 9.45 -22.29 -8.29
N GLN A 145 10.53 -23.04 -8.33
CA GLN A 145 10.70 -24.12 -9.30
C GLN A 145 10.59 -25.47 -8.59
N TRP A 146 9.78 -26.36 -9.15
CA TRP A 146 9.68 -27.73 -8.67
C TRP A 146 10.97 -28.48 -9.02
N ALA A 147 11.70 -28.93 -8.01
CA ALA A 147 13.03 -29.52 -8.19
C ALA A 147 13.02 -30.84 -9.01
N ASN A 148 11.89 -31.51 -9.08
CA ASN A 148 11.69 -32.77 -9.79
C ASN A 148 10.78 -32.65 -11.03
N ALA A 149 10.34 -31.45 -11.39
CA ALA A 149 9.56 -31.27 -12.61
C ALA A 149 10.43 -31.48 -13.87
N ASN A 150 9.78 -31.88 -14.95
CA ASN A 150 10.44 -32.03 -16.23
C ASN A 150 10.96 -30.64 -16.72
N PRO A 151 12.28 -30.47 -16.93
CA PRO A 151 12.85 -29.17 -17.31
C PRO A 151 12.41 -28.67 -18.70
N ASP A 152 11.80 -29.56 -19.51
CA ASP A 152 11.27 -29.18 -20.83
C ASP A 152 9.85 -28.58 -20.75
N ILE A 153 9.22 -28.60 -19.59
CA ILE A 153 7.91 -27.98 -19.35
C ILE A 153 8.11 -26.50 -19.00
N SER A 154 7.54 -25.63 -19.82
CA SER A 154 7.69 -24.17 -19.68
C SER A 154 6.87 -23.54 -18.54
N MET A 155 6.09 -24.32 -17.78
CA MET A 155 5.18 -23.87 -16.71
C MET A 155 5.40 -24.66 -15.42
N ASN A 156 6.64 -24.91 -15.05
CA ASN A 156 7.02 -25.57 -13.81
C ASN A 156 7.24 -24.59 -12.64
N ASP A 157 6.92 -23.33 -12.84
CA ASP A 157 7.06 -22.27 -11.86
C ASP A 157 5.76 -22.09 -11.06
N ALA A 158 5.90 -21.78 -9.79
CA ALA A 158 4.79 -21.44 -8.91
C ALA A 158 5.18 -20.26 -8.00
N ILE A 159 4.18 -19.59 -7.44
CA ILE A 159 4.38 -18.55 -6.44
C ILE A 159 3.62 -18.97 -5.19
N VAL A 160 4.22 -18.79 -4.01
CA VAL A 160 3.56 -19.01 -2.72
C VAL A 160 3.35 -17.65 -2.05
N GLU A 161 2.11 -17.17 -2.07
CA GLU A 161 1.69 -15.91 -1.45
C GLU A 161 1.43 -16.11 0.06
N ALA A 162 2.49 -16.49 0.78
CA ALA A 162 2.39 -16.83 2.20
C ALA A 162 2.13 -15.61 3.10
N GLU A 163 2.31 -14.40 2.58
CA GLU A 163 1.93 -13.14 3.22
C GLU A 163 0.41 -12.93 3.34
N ASN A 164 -0.39 -13.76 2.67
CA ASN A 164 -1.84 -13.69 2.71
C ASN A 164 -2.35 -12.32 2.20
N ILE A 165 -3.30 -11.68 2.89
CA ILE A 165 -3.83 -10.35 2.54
C ILE A 165 -2.88 -9.20 2.90
N TYR A 166 -1.76 -9.48 3.58
CA TYR A 166 -0.87 -8.45 4.17
C TYR A 166 0.14 -7.94 3.14
N ILE A 167 -0.35 -7.22 2.15
CA ILE A 167 0.42 -6.58 1.06
C ILE A 167 0.26 -5.06 1.16
N GLY A 168 1.35 -4.31 0.93
CA GLY A 168 1.35 -2.85 0.94
C GLY A 168 0.82 -2.28 2.26
N TYR A 169 -0.07 -1.28 2.19
CA TYR A 169 -0.60 -0.63 3.39
C TYR A 169 -1.37 -1.59 4.31
N LYS A 170 -1.99 -2.65 3.77
CA LYS A 170 -2.68 -3.64 4.61
C LYS A 170 -1.72 -4.33 5.58
N TYR A 171 -0.45 -4.51 5.19
CA TYR A 171 0.58 -4.99 6.11
C TYR A 171 1.01 -3.91 7.10
N TYR A 172 1.53 -2.78 6.59
CA TYR A 172 2.17 -1.79 7.44
C TYR A 172 1.20 -1.17 8.44
N GLU A 173 0.00 -0.80 8.01
CA GLU A 173 -1.00 -0.17 8.88
C GLU A 173 -1.63 -1.17 9.87
N THR A 174 -1.82 -2.44 9.47
CA THR A 174 -2.34 -3.46 10.39
C THR A 174 -1.31 -3.78 11.48
N ARG A 175 -0.04 -3.91 11.09
CA ARG A 175 1.02 -4.16 12.06
C ARG A 175 1.24 -2.99 13.01
N TYR A 176 1.11 -1.77 12.50
CA TYR A 176 1.12 -0.56 13.33
C TYR A 176 -0.03 -0.55 14.33
N PHE A 177 -1.25 -0.78 13.85
CA PHE A 177 -2.44 -0.87 14.70
C PHE A 177 -2.24 -1.89 15.83
N ASP A 178 -1.83 -3.11 15.49
CA ASP A 178 -1.60 -4.18 16.46
C ASP A 178 -0.44 -3.87 17.42
N THR A 179 0.59 -3.14 16.97
CA THR A 179 1.68 -2.66 17.84
C THR A 179 1.15 -1.67 18.88
N VAL A 180 0.32 -0.71 18.47
CA VAL A 180 -0.30 0.28 19.38
C VAL A 180 -1.24 -0.41 20.37
N MET A 181 -2.02 -1.39 19.89
CA MET A 181 -2.97 -2.15 20.70
C MET A 181 -2.30 -3.21 21.57
N GLY A 182 -1.00 -3.49 21.37
CA GLY A 182 -0.26 -4.53 22.07
C GLY A 182 -0.73 -5.95 21.73
N GLN A 183 -1.15 -6.18 20.48
CA GLN A 183 -1.69 -7.46 20.01
C GLN A 183 -0.59 -8.34 19.39
N GLY A 184 -0.67 -9.63 19.65
CA GLY A 184 0.24 -10.63 19.08
C GLY A 184 1.72 -10.27 19.32
N ASN A 185 2.56 -10.62 18.34
CA ASN A 185 3.99 -10.28 18.31
C ASN A 185 4.29 -9.10 17.38
N ALA A 186 3.33 -8.18 17.17
CA ALA A 186 3.45 -7.09 16.20
C ALA A 186 4.73 -6.27 16.36
N ALA A 187 5.13 -5.97 17.60
CA ALA A 187 6.35 -5.24 17.92
C ALA A 187 7.62 -6.12 17.92
N SER A 188 7.57 -7.38 17.47
CA SER A 188 8.74 -8.25 17.40
C SER A 188 9.78 -7.74 16.39
N THR A 189 11.01 -8.28 16.44
CA THR A 189 12.07 -7.92 15.49
C THR A 189 11.92 -8.60 14.12
N VAL A 190 11.01 -9.57 14.01
CA VAL A 190 10.78 -10.32 12.77
C VAL A 190 10.25 -9.38 11.68
N GLY A 191 10.86 -9.37 10.50
CA GLY A 191 10.48 -8.50 9.40
C GLY A 191 10.77 -7.00 9.61
N SER A 192 11.51 -6.62 10.67
CA SER A 192 11.98 -5.24 10.83
C SER A 192 13.18 -4.97 9.93
N SER A 193 13.17 -3.85 9.23
CA SER A 193 14.28 -3.41 8.37
C SER A 193 15.53 -3.04 9.17
N THR A 194 15.37 -2.66 10.42
CA THR A 194 16.45 -2.23 11.33
C THR A 194 17.02 -3.38 12.17
N GLY A 195 16.33 -4.52 12.24
CA GLY A 195 16.64 -5.63 13.14
C GLY A 195 16.33 -5.34 14.62
N SER A 196 15.76 -4.19 14.93
CA SER A 196 15.21 -3.82 16.24
C SER A 196 13.72 -4.19 16.33
N ALA A 197 13.05 -3.89 17.44
CA ALA A 197 11.61 -3.99 17.55
C ALA A 197 10.96 -3.19 16.39
N TRP A 198 9.96 -3.80 15.75
CA TRP A 198 9.30 -3.19 14.62
C TRP A 198 8.62 -1.88 15.01
N ASN A 199 8.84 -0.83 14.24
CA ASN A 199 8.28 0.49 14.44
C ASN A 199 7.92 1.09 13.07
N TYR A 200 6.74 1.64 12.96
CA TYR A 200 6.20 2.16 11.70
C TYR A 200 7.11 3.20 11.05
N ASP A 201 7.62 4.17 11.84
CA ASP A 201 8.47 5.26 11.34
C ASP A 201 9.83 4.78 10.80
N ASP A 202 10.27 3.59 11.22
CA ASP A 202 11.49 2.96 10.70
C ASP A 202 11.25 2.19 9.40
N GLU A 203 9.99 1.89 9.06
CA GLU A 203 9.62 1.02 7.96
C GLU A 203 8.96 1.76 6.78
N VAL A 204 8.31 2.91 7.03
CA VAL A 204 7.51 3.63 6.02
C VAL A 204 7.96 5.07 5.88
N THR A 205 8.39 5.45 4.67
CA THR A 205 8.69 6.85 4.33
C THR A 205 7.42 7.63 4.02
N TYR A 206 6.56 7.08 3.16
CA TYR A 206 5.26 7.68 2.82
C TYR A 206 4.17 6.63 2.80
N PRO A 207 3.06 6.85 3.51
CA PRO A 207 1.93 5.92 3.53
C PRO A 207 1.18 5.89 2.19
N PHE A 208 0.44 4.81 1.95
CA PHE A 208 -0.57 4.76 0.90
C PHE A 208 -1.56 5.91 1.04
N GLY A 209 -1.91 6.55 -0.07
CA GLY A 209 -2.85 7.67 -0.09
C GLY A 209 -2.25 9.03 0.26
N TYR A 210 -0.95 9.11 0.60
CA TYR A 210 -0.27 10.36 0.90
C TYR A 210 -0.20 11.27 -0.32
N GLY A 211 -0.42 12.57 -0.12
CA GLY A 211 -0.24 13.58 -1.15
C GLY A 211 -0.25 14.99 -0.56
N LEU A 212 0.43 15.91 -1.24
CA LEU A 212 0.49 17.33 -0.87
C LEU A 212 -0.10 18.19 -1.98
N SER A 213 -0.56 19.37 -1.60
CA SER A 213 -1.07 20.41 -2.50
C SER A 213 -0.37 21.73 -2.21
N TYR A 214 -0.54 22.72 -3.09
CA TYR A 214 -0.10 24.11 -2.82
C TYR A 214 -1.07 24.88 -1.92
N THR A 215 -2.18 24.25 -1.55
CA THR A 215 -3.16 24.76 -0.60
C THR A 215 -3.45 23.71 0.47
N THR A 216 -4.21 24.08 1.48
CA THR A 216 -4.62 23.17 2.55
C THR A 216 -6.12 22.97 2.54
N PHE A 217 -6.56 21.80 2.96
CA PHE A 217 -7.97 21.45 3.06
C PHE A 217 -8.32 20.98 4.45
N GLU A 218 -9.57 21.21 4.84
CA GLU A 218 -10.20 20.63 6.01
C GLU A 218 -11.32 19.70 5.54
N GLN A 219 -11.32 18.47 6.02
CA GLN A 219 -12.35 17.47 5.71
C GLN A 219 -13.15 17.18 6.99
N THR A 220 -14.47 17.18 6.86
CA THR A 220 -15.42 16.85 7.95
C THR A 220 -16.33 15.72 7.49
N LEU A 221 -16.35 14.60 8.22
CA LEU A 221 -17.29 13.50 8.00
C LEU A 221 -18.65 13.86 8.61
N ASP A 222 -19.54 14.46 7.80
CA ASP A 222 -20.84 14.98 8.25
C ASP A 222 -21.79 13.84 8.59
N ASN A 223 -21.94 12.89 7.68
CA ASN A 223 -22.88 11.79 7.80
C ASN A 223 -22.29 10.48 7.28
N LEU A 224 -22.71 9.39 7.93
CA LEU A 224 -22.45 8.01 7.52
C LEU A 224 -23.78 7.26 7.56
N ASN A 225 -24.10 6.52 6.49
CA ASN A 225 -25.22 5.61 6.41
C ASN A 225 -24.76 4.26 5.92
N VAL A 226 -24.97 3.22 6.73
CA VAL A 226 -24.74 1.83 6.38
C VAL A 226 -26.09 1.19 6.12
N ASP A 227 -26.32 0.72 4.92
CA ASP A 227 -27.60 0.16 4.43
C ASP A 227 -27.40 -1.30 4.04
N LEU A 228 -27.77 -2.19 4.97
CA LEU A 228 -27.67 -3.65 4.77
C LEU A 228 -28.61 -4.16 3.67
N GLU A 229 -29.79 -3.50 3.51
CA GLU A 229 -30.78 -3.95 2.51
C GLU A 229 -30.29 -3.67 1.07
N ASN A 230 -29.63 -2.53 0.88
CA ASN A 230 -29.07 -2.13 -0.42
C ASN A 230 -27.58 -2.44 -0.55
N GLU A 231 -26.98 -3.05 0.46
CA GLU A 231 -25.54 -3.43 0.50
C GLU A 231 -24.61 -2.25 0.20
N THR A 232 -24.89 -1.08 0.76
CA THR A 232 -24.11 0.14 0.50
C THR A 232 -23.68 0.86 1.77
N VAL A 233 -22.54 1.52 1.70
CA VAL A 233 -22.05 2.48 2.68
C VAL A 233 -21.98 3.86 2.03
N THR A 234 -22.74 4.83 2.54
CA THR A 234 -22.72 6.19 2.01
C THR A 234 -22.17 7.16 3.05
N ALA A 235 -21.13 7.91 2.68
CA ALA A 235 -20.53 8.97 3.46
C ALA A 235 -20.70 10.33 2.77
N ASN A 236 -21.09 11.35 3.51
CA ASN A 236 -21.05 12.74 3.07
C ASN A 236 -19.92 13.45 3.80
N VAL A 237 -19.03 14.08 3.04
CA VAL A 237 -17.84 14.75 3.56
C VAL A 237 -17.79 16.17 3.03
N THR A 238 -17.84 17.14 3.93
CA THR A 238 -17.59 18.55 3.58
C THR A 238 -16.09 18.79 3.52
N VAL A 239 -15.63 19.24 2.36
CA VAL A 239 -14.25 19.65 2.09
C VAL A 239 -14.20 21.17 1.95
N LYS A 240 -13.34 21.83 2.72
CA LYS A 240 -13.12 23.26 2.67
C LYS A 240 -11.67 23.57 2.32
N ASN A 241 -11.45 24.40 1.31
CA ASN A 241 -10.11 24.96 1.05
C ASN A 241 -9.79 26.00 2.11
N THR A 242 -8.86 25.70 3.00
CA THR A 242 -8.42 26.58 4.11
C THR A 242 -7.16 27.35 3.78
N GLY A 243 -6.52 27.09 2.64
CA GLY A 243 -5.31 27.77 2.21
C GLY A 243 -5.59 28.99 1.33
N SER A 244 -4.56 29.44 0.62
CA SER A 244 -4.57 30.70 -0.14
C SER A 244 -4.58 30.53 -1.66
N VAL A 245 -4.53 29.30 -2.16
CA VAL A 245 -4.48 28.98 -3.61
C VAL A 245 -5.67 28.07 -3.94
N ALA A 246 -6.19 28.18 -5.16
CA ALA A 246 -7.20 27.25 -5.63
C ALA A 246 -6.62 25.84 -5.81
N GLY A 247 -7.40 24.81 -5.52
CA GLY A 247 -6.97 23.43 -5.64
C GLY A 247 -8.10 22.44 -5.52
N LYS A 248 -7.78 21.16 -5.75
CA LYS A 248 -8.69 20.02 -5.59
C LYS A 248 -8.19 19.13 -4.47
N ASP A 249 -9.12 18.48 -3.79
CA ASP A 249 -8.82 17.53 -2.73
C ASP A 249 -9.42 16.16 -3.01
N VAL A 250 -8.85 15.12 -2.44
CA VAL A 250 -9.35 13.74 -2.53
C VAL A 250 -9.81 13.29 -1.16
N VAL A 251 -11.07 12.93 -1.05
CA VAL A 251 -11.62 12.28 0.14
C VAL A 251 -11.46 10.78 -0.02
N GLN A 252 -10.78 10.15 0.91
CA GLN A 252 -10.58 8.70 0.96
C GLN A 252 -11.40 8.16 2.13
N LEU A 253 -12.36 7.26 1.85
CA LEU A 253 -13.20 6.61 2.86
C LEU A 253 -12.62 5.23 3.19
N TYR A 254 -12.30 5.02 4.45
CA TYR A 254 -11.74 3.79 4.97
C TYR A 254 -12.67 3.12 5.97
N VAL A 255 -12.48 1.81 6.15
CA VAL A 255 -13.13 1.02 7.20
C VAL A 255 -12.10 0.21 7.98
N SER A 256 -12.29 0.12 9.29
CA SER A 256 -11.68 -0.85 10.19
C SER A 256 -12.74 -1.88 10.58
N LEU A 257 -12.43 -3.15 10.38
CA LEU A 257 -13.32 -4.28 10.63
C LEU A 257 -13.07 -4.86 12.02
N PRO A 258 -14.10 -5.39 12.70
CA PRO A 258 -13.88 -6.15 13.93
C PRO A 258 -13.02 -7.40 13.64
N TYR A 259 -11.97 -7.60 14.43
CA TYR A 259 -11.13 -8.81 14.39
C TYR A 259 -11.38 -9.61 15.66
N THR A 260 -12.18 -10.66 15.53
CA THR A 260 -12.82 -11.37 16.63
C THR A 260 -12.08 -12.65 17.03
N ASP A 261 -12.52 -13.29 18.09
CA ASP A 261 -12.00 -14.62 18.45
C ASP A 261 -12.45 -15.69 17.43
N TYR A 262 -13.62 -15.50 16.78
CA TYR A 262 -14.02 -16.33 15.66
C TYR A 262 -13.00 -16.29 14.52
N ASP A 263 -12.56 -15.10 14.14
CA ASP A 263 -11.56 -14.93 13.07
C ASP A 263 -10.27 -15.69 13.36
N LYS A 264 -9.76 -15.56 14.60
CA LYS A 264 -8.54 -16.24 15.03
C LYS A 264 -8.68 -17.76 15.04
N GLU A 265 -9.86 -18.28 15.43
CA GLU A 265 -10.13 -19.71 15.45
C GLU A 265 -10.31 -20.31 14.05
N HIS A 266 -10.81 -19.52 13.09
CA HIS A 266 -11.14 -19.98 11.73
C HIS A 266 -10.10 -19.52 10.69
N GLY A 267 -9.07 -18.76 11.10
CA GLY A 267 -8.04 -18.25 10.20
C GLY A 267 -8.55 -17.19 9.23
N VAL A 268 -9.56 -16.43 9.63
CA VAL A 268 -10.06 -15.29 8.85
C VAL A 268 -9.16 -14.08 9.09
N GLU A 269 -8.51 -13.62 8.03
CA GLU A 269 -7.58 -12.48 8.14
C GLU A 269 -8.23 -11.17 7.68
N LYS A 270 -7.94 -10.09 8.41
CA LYS A 270 -8.51 -8.77 8.20
C LYS A 270 -7.47 -7.68 8.39
N ALA A 271 -7.37 -6.78 7.44
CA ALA A 271 -6.57 -5.57 7.64
C ALA A 271 -7.22 -4.66 8.70
N ALA A 272 -6.41 -4.01 9.52
CA ALA A 272 -6.89 -3.04 10.50
C ALA A 272 -7.56 -1.82 9.85
N ILE A 273 -7.15 -1.49 8.62
CA ILE A 273 -7.75 -0.41 7.84
C ILE A 273 -7.82 -0.81 6.37
N GLN A 274 -8.91 -0.52 5.71
CA GLN A 274 -9.12 -0.82 4.29
C GLN A 274 -9.81 0.34 3.61
N LEU A 275 -9.27 0.79 2.47
CA LEU A 275 -9.93 1.78 1.60
C LEU A 275 -11.18 1.14 1.02
N LEU A 276 -12.34 1.78 1.24
CA LEU A 276 -13.61 1.37 0.65
C LEU A 276 -13.83 2.02 -0.71
N ASP A 277 -13.67 3.35 -0.76
CA ASP A 277 -13.86 4.14 -1.98
C ASP A 277 -13.30 5.55 -1.76
N TYR A 278 -13.29 6.36 -2.81
CA TYR A 278 -12.80 7.74 -2.75
C TYR A 278 -13.60 8.66 -3.67
N GLY A 279 -13.55 9.95 -3.36
CA GLY A 279 -14.14 10.99 -4.19
C GLY A 279 -13.20 12.19 -4.31
N LYS A 280 -13.38 13.00 -5.35
CA LYS A 280 -12.54 14.17 -5.59
C LYS A 280 -13.42 15.40 -5.78
N THR A 281 -13.02 16.52 -5.17
CA THR A 281 -13.71 17.81 -5.34
C THR A 281 -13.52 18.38 -6.74
N ALA A 282 -14.41 19.28 -7.13
CA ALA A 282 -14.09 20.29 -8.13
C ALA A 282 -12.92 21.18 -7.62
N GLU A 283 -12.46 22.11 -8.46
CA GLU A 283 -11.47 23.09 -8.01
C GLU A 283 -12.12 24.09 -7.05
N LEU A 284 -11.63 24.13 -5.81
CA LEU A 284 -12.12 25.01 -4.76
C LEU A 284 -11.23 26.26 -4.65
N ALA A 285 -11.83 27.43 -4.82
CA ALA A 285 -11.17 28.68 -4.49
C ALA A 285 -10.88 28.78 -2.97
N PRO A 286 -9.91 29.63 -2.54
CA PRO A 286 -9.67 29.88 -1.13
C PRO A 286 -10.95 30.19 -0.35
N GLY A 287 -11.19 29.46 0.74
CA GLY A 287 -12.37 29.59 1.59
C GLY A 287 -13.66 28.91 1.07
N ALA A 288 -13.66 28.38 -0.18
CA ALA A 288 -14.81 27.65 -0.72
C ALA A 288 -14.90 26.24 -0.14
N SER A 289 -16.12 25.69 -0.14
CA SER A 289 -16.40 24.34 0.32
C SER A 289 -17.28 23.59 -0.69
N GLU A 290 -17.15 22.26 -0.68
CA GLU A 290 -18.00 21.33 -1.43
C GLU A 290 -18.30 20.11 -0.55
N THR A 291 -19.46 19.51 -0.72
CA THR A 291 -19.76 18.22 -0.09
C THR A 291 -19.54 17.11 -1.13
N VAL A 292 -18.61 16.23 -0.84
CA VAL A 292 -18.35 15.00 -1.62
C VAL A 292 -19.20 13.88 -1.01
N THR A 293 -20.00 13.24 -1.84
CA THR A 293 -20.76 12.03 -1.45
C THR A 293 -20.05 10.81 -2.03
N ILE A 294 -19.69 9.86 -1.16
CA ILE A 294 -19.08 8.59 -1.52
C ILE A 294 -20.09 7.50 -1.22
N THR A 295 -20.31 6.58 -2.15
CA THR A 295 -21.17 5.41 -1.96
C THR A 295 -20.40 4.16 -2.35
N ALA A 296 -19.92 3.43 -1.35
CA ALA A 296 -19.14 2.22 -1.51
C ALA A 296 -20.03 0.97 -1.48
N ASP A 297 -19.63 -0.07 -2.20
CA ASP A 297 -20.24 -1.40 -2.13
C ASP A 297 -19.83 -2.07 -0.80
N MET A 298 -20.81 -2.54 -0.05
CA MET A 298 -20.58 -3.18 1.26
C MET A 298 -19.81 -4.50 1.11
N GLN A 299 -19.84 -5.15 -0.03
CA GLN A 299 -19.05 -6.35 -0.29
C GLN A 299 -17.54 -6.11 -0.06
N ASN A 300 -17.07 -4.87 -0.27
CA ASN A 300 -15.68 -4.51 -0.05
C ASN A 300 -15.25 -4.54 1.43
N MET A 301 -16.18 -4.66 2.37
CA MET A 301 -15.89 -4.83 3.81
C MET A 301 -16.16 -6.24 4.31
N ALA A 302 -16.61 -7.16 3.46
CA ALA A 302 -16.76 -8.55 3.82
C ALA A 302 -15.40 -9.27 3.83
N SER A 303 -15.25 -10.26 4.72
CA SER A 303 -14.03 -11.04 4.87
C SER A 303 -14.26 -12.47 4.37
N TRP A 304 -13.23 -13.05 3.75
CA TRP A 304 -13.30 -14.43 3.30
C TRP A 304 -13.04 -15.40 4.45
N ASP A 305 -13.99 -16.31 4.68
CA ASP A 305 -13.85 -17.44 5.58
C ASP A 305 -13.87 -18.75 4.77
N SER A 306 -12.73 -19.42 4.71
CA SER A 306 -12.57 -20.68 3.99
C SER A 306 -13.26 -21.88 4.68
N THR A 307 -13.67 -21.72 5.94
CA THR A 307 -14.26 -22.77 6.78
C THR A 307 -15.78 -22.69 6.88
N ALA A 308 -16.37 -21.51 6.60
CA ALA A 308 -17.81 -21.29 6.65
C ALA A 308 -18.54 -22.13 5.60
N ASP A 309 -19.75 -22.58 5.94
CA ASP A 309 -20.63 -23.26 4.99
C ASP A 309 -21.20 -22.25 4.00
N ASN A 310 -21.19 -22.58 2.71
CA ASN A 310 -21.75 -21.72 1.68
C ASN A 310 -23.10 -22.21 1.16
N ALA A 311 -23.75 -21.41 0.32
CA ALA A 311 -25.08 -21.73 -0.24
C ALA A 311 -25.08 -22.95 -1.19
N ALA A 312 -23.93 -23.40 -1.67
CA ALA A 312 -23.78 -24.60 -2.49
C ALA A 312 -23.65 -25.87 -1.65
N GLY A 313 -23.54 -25.78 -0.32
CA GLY A 313 -23.28 -26.89 0.59
C GLY A 313 -21.83 -27.37 0.58
N THR A 314 -20.91 -26.52 0.13
CA THR A 314 -19.46 -26.68 0.22
C THR A 314 -18.89 -25.69 1.24
N LYS A 315 -17.58 -25.48 1.27
CA LYS A 315 -16.91 -24.53 2.17
C LYS A 315 -16.43 -23.29 1.43
N GLY A 316 -16.33 -22.21 2.18
CA GLY A 316 -15.86 -20.91 1.72
C GLY A 316 -16.99 -19.92 1.44
N CYS A 317 -17.01 -18.83 2.18
CA CYS A 317 -18.03 -17.78 2.09
C CYS A 317 -17.44 -16.43 2.50
N TYR A 318 -18.00 -15.33 1.97
CA TYR A 318 -17.76 -14.01 2.52
C TYR A 318 -18.69 -13.78 3.70
N ILE A 319 -18.14 -13.28 4.80
CA ILE A 319 -18.82 -13.05 6.07
C ILE A 319 -18.74 -11.59 6.52
N LEU A 320 -19.69 -11.18 7.37
CA LEU A 320 -19.61 -10.00 8.20
C LEU A 320 -19.68 -10.42 9.67
N ASP A 321 -18.68 -10.05 10.47
CA ASP A 321 -18.69 -10.37 11.90
C ASP A 321 -19.60 -9.46 12.69
N ALA A 322 -20.14 -10.00 13.78
CA ALA A 322 -20.75 -9.16 14.79
C ALA A 322 -19.69 -8.30 15.47
N GLY A 323 -19.99 -7.01 15.68
CA GLY A 323 -19.07 -6.08 16.33
C GLY A 323 -19.12 -4.68 15.75
N ASP A 324 -18.19 -3.86 16.18
CA ASP A 324 -18.09 -2.47 15.77
C ASP A 324 -17.20 -2.33 14.54
N TYR A 325 -17.75 -1.72 13.50
CA TYR A 325 -17.07 -1.28 12.29
C TYR A 325 -16.80 0.21 12.42
N TRP A 326 -15.55 0.61 12.24
CA TRP A 326 -15.17 2.02 12.27
C TRP A 326 -14.95 2.54 10.86
N PHE A 327 -15.70 3.55 10.48
CA PHE A 327 -15.54 4.26 9.21
C PHE A 327 -14.86 5.58 9.45
N THR A 328 -13.87 5.92 8.62
CA THR A 328 -13.08 7.14 8.77
C THR A 328 -12.68 7.72 7.42
N ILE A 329 -12.33 9.00 7.44
CA ILE A 329 -11.72 9.69 6.32
C ILE A 329 -10.29 10.09 6.68
N GLY A 330 -9.40 10.19 5.70
CA GLY A 330 -8.02 10.60 5.91
C GLY A 330 -7.28 10.91 4.62
N ASN A 331 -6.16 11.60 4.73
CA ASN A 331 -5.23 11.89 3.61
C ASN A 331 -4.24 10.73 3.39
N GLY A 332 -4.68 9.52 3.63
CA GLY A 332 -3.92 8.29 3.51
C GLY A 332 -4.29 7.28 4.59
N ALA A 333 -3.81 6.07 4.40
CA ALA A 333 -4.14 4.94 5.28
C ALA A 333 -3.63 5.14 6.71
N HIS A 334 -2.48 5.80 6.88
CA HIS A 334 -1.91 6.03 8.22
C HIS A 334 -2.73 7.04 9.04
N GLU A 335 -3.18 8.14 8.43
CA GLU A 335 -4.11 9.06 9.11
C GLU A 335 -5.41 8.34 9.44
N ALA A 336 -5.94 7.54 8.53
CA ALA A 336 -7.16 6.78 8.73
C ALA A 336 -7.04 5.81 9.92
N VAL A 337 -5.97 5.03 10.01
CA VAL A 337 -5.77 4.10 11.14
C VAL A 337 -5.60 4.85 12.45
N ASN A 338 -4.89 5.99 12.46
CA ASN A 338 -4.75 6.83 13.65
C ASN A 338 -6.06 7.43 14.12
N ASN A 339 -6.95 7.83 13.19
CA ASN A 339 -8.29 8.33 13.54
C ASN A 339 -9.14 7.25 14.24
N VAL A 340 -9.06 6.00 13.76
CA VAL A 340 -9.74 4.87 14.41
C VAL A 340 -9.14 4.60 15.78
N LEU A 341 -7.82 4.51 15.90
CA LEU A 341 -7.14 4.31 17.18
C LEU A 341 -7.48 5.41 18.20
N ALA A 342 -7.55 6.67 17.75
CA ALA A 342 -7.97 7.79 18.61
C ALA A 342 -9.43 7.64 19.06
N ALA A 343 -10.33 7.18 18.16
CA ALA A 343 -11.74 6.91 18.50
C ALA A 343 -11.90 5.76 19.49
N GLU A 344 -11.00 4.78 19.45
CA GLU A 344 -10.88 3.68 20.41
C GLU A 344 -10.14 4.08 21.71
N GLY A 345 -9.76 5.36 21.85
CA GLY A 345 -9.18 5.92 23.07
C GLY A 345 -7.66 5.79 23.18
N GLN A 346 -6.97 5.44 22.11
CA GLN A 346 -5.51 5.38 22.09
C GLN A 346 -4.89 6.78 21.96
N SER A 347 -3.69 6.95 22.54
CA SER A 347 -2.94 8.21 22.47
C SER A 347 -2.02 8.21 21.24
N VAL A 348 -2.57 8.58 20.10
CA VAL A 348 -1.89 8.66 18.79
C VAL A 348 -2.17 10.00 18.13
N ASP A 349 -1.45 10.32 17.05
CA ASP A 349 -1.69 11.54 16.26
C ASP A 349 -2.85 11.31 15.27
N GLY A 350 -4.07 11.23 15.81
CA GLY A 350 -5.31 11.01 15.07
C GLY A 350 -6.47 11.84 15.64
N SER A 351 -7.55 11.95 14.88
CA SER A 351 -8.76 12.68 15.25
C SER A 351 -9.96 11.74 15.34
N ALA A 352 -10.43 11.49 16.57
CA ALA A 352 -11.63 10.69 16.83
C ALA A 352 -12.89 11.25 16.11
N ASP A 353 -12.96 12.57 15.91
CA ASP A 353 -14.09 13.21 15.24
C ASP A 353 -14.21 12.85 13.74
N LYS A 354 -13.12 12.35 13.14
CA LYS A 354 -13.08 11.86 11.76
C LYS A 354 -13.53 10.41 11.62
N ALA A 355 -13.80 9.71 12.71
CA ALA A 355 -14.25 8.32 12.71
C ALA A 355 -15.69 8.20 13.24
N LYS A 356 -16.45 7.29 12.65
CA LYS A 356 -17.83 6.95 13.09
C LYS A 356 -17.97 5.44 13.16
N SER A 357 -18.55 4.93 14.24
CA SER A 357 -18.84 3.50 14.38
C SER A 357 -20.22 3.14 13.86
N TRP A 358 -20.33 1.92 13.39
CA TRP A 358 -21.56 1.20 13.13
C TRP A 358 -21.43 -0.21 13.70
N THR A 359 -22.45 -0.68 14.41
CA THR A 359 -22.42 -2.00 15.05
C THR A 359 -23.31 -2.98 14.29
N LEU A 360 -22.76 -4.14 13.94
CA LEU A 360 -23.53 -5.29 13.49
C LEU A 360 -23.79 -6.21 14.68
N ASP A 361 -25.10 -6.41 15.01
CA ASP A 361 -25.49 -7.11 16.24
C ASP A 361 -25.27 -8.64 16.18
N SER A 362 -25.19 -9.21 15.00
CA SER A 362 -25.06 -10.66 14.81
C SER A 362 -24.17 -11.01 13.62
N PHE A 363 -23.43 -12.09 13.74
CA PHE A 363 -22.66 -12.69 12.66
C PHE A 363 -23.53 -12.97 11.43
N ASP A 364 -23.04 -12.65 10.23
CA ASP A 364 -23.75 -12.83 8.97
C ASP A 364 -22.84 -13.56 7.96
N ASP A 365 -23.24 -14.77 7.65
CA ASP A 365 -22.65 -15.67 6.64
C ASP A 365 -23.58 -15.89 5.44
N THR A 366 -24.62 -15.07 5.32
CA THR A 366 -25.69 -15.24 4.33
C THR A 366 -25.74 -14.13 3.28
N THR A 367 -25.56 -12.88 3.66
CA THR A 367 -25.65 -11.72 2.73
C THR A 367 -24.73 -11.88 1.53
N PHE A 368 -23.47 -12.27 1.75
CA PHE A 368 -22.48 -12.44 0.68
C PHE A 368 -22.17 -13.91 0.36
N ALA A 369 -23.05 -14.85 0.77
CA ALA A 369 -22.96 -16.27 0.41
C ALA A 369 -23.28 -16.54 -1.07
N THR A 370 -23.96 -15.61 -1.71
CA THR A 370 -24.27 -15.65 -3.15
C THR A 370 -23.86 -14.36 -3.83
N THR A 371 -23.54 -14.46 -5.12
CA THR A 371 -23.37 -13.29 -5.99
C THR A 371 -24.70 -12.58 -6.21
N LYS A 372 -24.67 -11.34 -6.73
CA LYS A 372 -25.87 -10.57 -7.12
C LYS A 372 -26.79 -11.33 -8.11
N ASN A 373 -26.28 -12.35 -8.80
CA ASN A 373 -27.04 -13.22 -9.71
C ASN A 373 -27.66 -14.44 -9.02
N GLY A 374 -27.46 -14.60 -7.70
CA GLY A 374 -27.92 -15.76 -6.94
C GLY A 374 -27.05 -17.03 -7.11
N THR A 375 -25.88 -16.93 -7.74
CA THR A 375 -24.92 -18.04 -7.79
C THR A 375 -24.19 -18.13 -6.45
N ALA A 376 -24.09 -19.34 -5.88
CA ALA A 376 -23.32 -19.55 -4.67
C ALA A 376 -21.86 -19.10 -4.86
N VAL A 377 -21.31 -18.45 -3.84
CA VAL A 377 -19.88 -18.15 -3.79
C VAL A 377 -19.15 -19.40 -3.36
N GLU A 378 -18.10 -19.76 -4.08
CA GLU A 378 -17.27 -20.94 -3.82
C GLU A 378 -15.80 -20.53 -3.92
N ASN A 379 -14.93 -21.25 -3.21
CA ASN A 379 -13.49 -21.09 -3.42
C ASN A 379 -13.08 -21.70 -4.77
N GLN A 380 -12.86 -20.83 -5.75
CA GLN A 380 -12.42 -21.22 -7.09
C GLN A 380 -10.94 -21.62 -7.15
N LEU A 381 -10.18 -21.36 -6.07
CA LEU A 381 -8.73 -21.53 -6.00
C LEU A 381 -8.32 -22.53 -4.89
N ALA A 382 -9.23 -23.39 -4.44
CA ALA A 382 -8.96 -24.34 -3.35
C ALA A 382 -7.79 -25.28 -3.66
N ASP A 383 -7.65 -25.66 -4.91
CA ASP A 383 -6.57 -26.54 -5.42
C ASP A 383 -5.27 -25.78 -5.73
N MET A 384 -5.29 -24.45 -5.65
CA MET A 384 -4.07 -23.63 -5.83
C MET A 384 -3.28 -23.48 -4.53
N ASP A 385 -3.86 -23.81 -3.37
CA ASP A 385 -3.14 -23.82 -2.10
C ASP A 385 -2.14 -24.97 -2.06
N ILE A 386 -0.85 -24.64 -1.93
CA ILE A 386 0.22 -25.62 -1.86
C ILE A 386 0.05 -26.63 -0.72
N ASN A 387 -0.58 -26.23 0.38
CA ASN A 387 -0.87 -27.14 1.50
C ASN A 387 -1.91 -28.21 1.15
N SER A 388 -2.74 -28.02 0.13
CA SER A 388 -3.66 -29.05 -0.39
C SER A 388 -2.90 -30.20 -1.03
N TRP A 389 -1.73 -29.96 -1.59
CA TRP A 389 -0.87 -30.94 -2.28
C TRP A 389 0.29 -31.43 -1.42
N LEU A 390 0.89 -30.53 -0.65
CA LEU A 390 2.01 -30.81 0.25
C LEU A 390 1.71 -30.26 1.63
N PRO A 391 0.91 -30.96 2.47
CA PRO A 391 0.45 -30.48 3.75
C PRO A 391 1.59 -30.01 4.67
N GLY A 392 1.44 -28.82 5.26
CA GLY A 392 2.41 -28.23 6.18
C GLY A 392 3.63 -27.59 5.49
N THR A 393 3.58 -27.37 4.19
CA THR A 393 4.65 -26.67 3.44
C THR A 393 4.63 -25.18 3.71
N ALA A 394 3.50 -24.51 3.49
CA ALA A 394 3.36 -23.10 3.73
C ALA A 394 2.78 -22.80 5.12
N THR A 395 3.36 -21.82 5.80
CA THR A 395 2.78 -21.18 6.97
C THR A 395 2.36 -19.78 6.55
N TYR A 396 1.06 -19.55 6.49
CA TYR A 396 0.51 -18.26 6.10
C TYR A 396 0.65 -17.25 7.23
N MET A 397 0.92 -15.99 6.87
CA MET A 397 0.97 -14.90 7.83
C MET A 397 -0.40 -14.67 8.44
N THR A 398 -0.43 -14.46 9.73
CA THR A 398 -1.62 -14.09 10.49
C THR A 398 -1.30 -12.94 11.44
N ARG A 399 -2.27 -12.02 11.58
CA ARG A 399 -2.15 -10.94 12.57
C ARG A 399 -2.36 -11.41 14.01
N SER A 400 -2.84 -12.62 14.21
CA SER A 400 -3.06 -13.17 15.57
C SER A 400 -1.74 -13.27 16.36
N ASP A 401 -0.64 -13.56 15.68
CA ASP A 401 0.68 -13.71 16.29
C ASP A 401 1.82 -12.99 15.55
N TRP A 402 1.60 -12.53 14.34
CA TRP A 402 2.61 -11.93 13.46
C TRP A 402 3.81 -12.84 13.21
N GLU A 403 3.58 -14.13 13.26
CA GLU A 403 4.53 -15.15 12.85
C GLU A 403 4.20 -15.63 11.42
N GLY A 404 4.99 -16.51 10.91
CA GLY A 404 4.75 -17.22 9.67
C GLY A 404 5.80 -16.95 8.63
N THR A 405 5.61 -16.02 7.71
CA THR A 405 6.37 -15.98 6.46
C THR A 405 7.77 -15.38 6.53
N PHE A 406 8.12 -14.67 7.57
CA PHE A 406 9.47 -14.10 7.72
C PHE A 406 10.45 -15.06 8.38
N PRO A 407 11.63 -15.23 7.88
CA PRO A 407 12.22 -14.97 6.56
C PRO A 407 12.20 -16.23 5.67
N LYS A 408 11.14 -17.01 5.71
CA LYS A 408 11.04 -18.30 5.01
C LYS A 408 10.89 -18.10 3.50
N THR A 409 11.66 -18.86 2.72
CA THR A 409 11.52 -18.94 1.27
C THR A 409 11.02 -20.34 0.88
N TYR A 410 10.23 -20.40 -0.19
CA TYR A 410 9.60 -21.62 -0.69
C TYR A 410 10.22 -22.10 -2.01
N LYS A 411 11.51 -21.84 -2.22
CA LYS A 411 12.23 -22.25 -3.42
C LYS A 411 12.67 -23.71 -3.33
N ASN A 412 12.71 -24.39 -4.48
CA ASN A 412 13.21 -25.77 -4.65
C ASN A 412 12.39 -26.84 -3.88
N LEU A 413 11.07 -26.71 -3.85
CA LEU A 413 10.20 -27.75 -3.34
C LEU A 413 10.14 -28.93 -4.33
N THR A 414 9.89 -30.13 -3.79
CA THR A 414 9.66 -31.35 -4.58
C THR A 414 8.17 -31.58 -4.73
N ALA A 415 7.68 -31.59 -5.96
CA ALA A 415 6.27 -31.88 -6.25
C ALA A 415 5.94 -33.35 -5.95
N SER A 416 4.72 -33.62 -5.51
CA SER A 416 4.18 -34.99 -5.45
C SER A 416 3.92 -35.56 -6.85
N ASP A 417 3.77 -36.86 -6.95
CA ASP A 417 3.46 -37.52 -8.23
C ASP A 417 2.14 -36.99 -8.83
N GLU A 418 1.14 -36.68 -8.00
CA GLU A 418 -0.13 -36.09 -8.43
C GLU A 418 0.05 -34.67 -8.99
N MET A 419 0.93 -33.88 -8.39
CA MET A 419 1.26 -32.54 -8.94
C MET A 419 2.01 -32.64 -10.26
N LEU A 420 2.92 -33.59 -10.38
CA LEU A 420 3.64 -33.83 -11.65
C LEU A 420 2.69 -34.25 -12.77
N ASP A 421 1.67 -35.09 -12.47
CA ASP A 421 0.66 -35.48 -13.44
C ASP A 421 -0.20 -34.29 -13.94
N ILE A 422 -0.30 -33.21 -13.16
CA ILE A 422 -1.00 -31.97 -13.57
C ILE A 422 -0.05 -31.09 -14.40
N LEU A 423 1.25 -31.09 -14.09
CA LEU A 423 2.24 -30.29 -14.78
C LEU A 423 2.65 -30.89 -16.14
N ASP A 424 2.53 -32.21 -16.33
CA ASP A 424 2.84 -32.94 -17.58
C ASP A 424 1.66 -32.89 -18.59
#